data_9be63956ac52b1015a344dd10c65f9ce
#
_entry.id   9be63956ac52b1015a344dd10c65f9ce
#
_cell.length_a   1.000
_cell.length_b   1.000
_cell.length_c   1.000
_cell.angle_alpha   90.00
_cell.angle_beta   90.00
_cell.angle_gamma   90.00
#
_symmetry.space_group_name_H-M   'P 1'
#
loop_
_entity.id
_entity.type
_entity.pdbx_description
1 polymer ?
#
loop_
_entity_poly.entity_id
_entity_poly.type
_entity_poly.pdbx_seq_one_letter_code
_entity_poly.pdbx_strand_id
1 'polypeptide(L)'
;MKLKSFALTSLTFCFAAICGTPSVQAATLTTIVNGISNARAVSFGPDSSLYVAEPGIGGNGNCQPSPSTLFQPICAGNSGSLVKVASDGTTQRLFNNFESIAEQPSGNQGAGIQDVQFDSQGNAYLLTGFAGYPGNRDLESLNLGANFPIPEQQLVTFPPSTPDKVLNTPLLAQLFKADLNTGKLESIFDFGKYEITNNPDGGDVVTNPFDLTVSGDTAYVIDGGGNTAYKIKLDGSESEAIAIPKKVLSASTLPPLPPGQELPPGLVEVLPGGNIAIQSVPTGGTIGPDGALYVAEYSGFPYPENESRIFRIGDDGNPEVFLDGFTQITDLTFDEQGNLLVLQFGDESQLQGDLRFLPGSLIKVAPDLTRTTLVAAGEGLESSAGIDIGPDGKIYITKRGVGPELGSVVRVDNVVTERVPEPTSILGLLALASVGATGAIAKRKRQNKLSEELLAKAEIV
;
A
#
# COMPACT_ATOMS: atom_id res chain seq x y z
N MET A 1 47.87 71.95 -28.85
CA MET A 1 48.07 70.50 -28.67
C MET A 1 46.73 69.84 -28.34
N LYS A 2 46.11 69.20 -29.32
CA LYS A 2 44.77 68.58 -29.16
C LYS A 2 44.95 67.08 -28.93
N LEU A 3 44.55 66.58 -27.75
CA LEU A 3 44.45 65.13 -27.48
C LEU A 3 43.17 64.61 -28.09
N LYS A 4 43.27 63.62 -28.95
CA LYS A 4 42.16 62.86 -29.50
C LYS A 4 41.83 61.72 -28.52
N SER A 5 40.59 61.68 -28.06
CA SER A 5 40.02 60.58 -27.27
C SER A 5 39.65 59.43 -28.21
N PHE A 6 40.17 58.22 -27.96
CA PHE A 6 39.73 56.99 -28.62
C PHE A 6 38.63 56.35 -27.77
N ALA A 7 37.44 56.26 -28.36
CA ALA A 7 36.34 55.49 -27.78
C ALA A 7 36.48 54.02 -28.17
N LEU A 8 36.66 53.15 -27.18
CA LEU A 8 36.68 51.70 -27.33
C LEU A 8 35.24 51.16 -27.20
N THR A 9 34.63 50.77 -28.31
CA THR A 9 33.29 50.16 -28.30
C THR A 9 33.42 48.67 -28.02
N SER A 10 33.10 48.26 -26.83
CA SER A 10 33.00 46.84 -26.45
C SER A 10 31.70 46.26 -26.99
N LEU A 11 31.79 45.36 -27.94
CA LEU A 11 30.64 44.60 -28.48
C LEU A 11 30.44 43.40 -27.55
N THR A 12 29.44 43.47 -26.68
CA THR A 12 29.02 42.35 -25.84
C THR A 12 28.13 41.43 -26.65
N PHE A 13 28.63 40.28 -27.07
CA PHE A 13 27.83 39.19 -27.62
C PHE A 13 27.05 38.50 -26.48
N CYS A 14 25.76 38.77 -26.37
CA CYS A 14 24.85 37.94 -25.57
C CYS A 14 24.59 36.64 -26.34
N PHE A 15 25.26 35.54 -25.93
CA PHE A 15 24.81 34.19 -26.25
C PHE A 15 23.55 33.93 -25.45
N ALA A 16 22.37 34.05 -26.04
CA ALA A 16 21.14 33.52 -25.54
C ALA A 16 21.23 31.98 -25.71
N ALA A 17 21.73 31.29 -24.68
CA ALA A 17 21.54 29.84 -24.55
C ALA A 17 20.03 29.63 -24.38
N ILE A 18 19.35 29.20 -25.44
CA ILE A 18 18.00 28.64 -25.35
C ILE A 18 18.16 27.30 -24.64
N CYS A 19 18.15 27.31 -23.32
CA CYS A 19 17.89 26.12 -22.54
C CYS A 19 16.43 25.73 -22.79
N GLY A 20 16.21 24.90 -23.81
CA GLY A 20 14.98 24.18 -23.96
C GLY A 20 14.85 23.31 -22.70
N THR A 21 13.97 23.66 -21.79
CA THR A 21 13.54 22.75 -20.72
C THR A 21 12.92 21.56 -21.44
N PRO A 22 13.43 20.33 -21.28
CA PRO A 22 12.71 19.18 -21.78
C PRO A 22 11.34 19.22 -21.11
N SER A 23 10.27 19.19 -21.91
CA SER A 23 8.93 19.00 -21.37
C SER A 23 8.90 17.59 -20.81
N VAL A 24 8.91 17.45 -19.49
CA VAL A 24 8.61 16.18 -18.83
C VAL A 24 7.17 15.86 -19.22
N GLN A 25 7.00 14.89 -20.09
CA GLN A 25 5.66 14.41 -20.43
C GLN A 25 5.21 13.56 -19.26
N ALA A 26 4.15 13.98 -18.56
CA ALA A 26 3.55 13.20 -17.48
C ALA A 26 3.12 11.83 -18.00
N ALA A 27 3.25 10.79 -17.17
CA ALA A 27 2.73 9.47 -17.48
C ALA A 27 1.23 9.56 -17.78
N THR A 28 0.78 8.77 -18.75
CA THR A 28 -0.65 8.72 -19.10
C THR A 28 -1.25 7.44 -18.54
N LEU A 29 -2.38 7.55 -17.85
CA LEU A 29 -3.10 6.41 -17.29
C LEU A 29 -4.26 6.02 -18.23
N THR A 30 -4.18 4.82 -18.79
CA THR A 30 -5.25 4.26 -19.64
C THR A 30 -6.06 3.25 -18.84
N THR A 31 -7.36 3.51 -18.64
CA THR A 31 -8.25 2.58 -17.95
C THR A 31 -8.49 1.33 -18.78
N ILE A 32 -8.26 0.16 -18.18
CA ILE A 32 -8.46 -1.16 -18.78
C ILE A 32 -9.81 -1.76 -18.37
N VAL A 33 -10.14 -1.72 -17.08
CA VAL A 33 -11.40 -2.20 -16.51
C VAL A 33 -11.77 -1.34 -15.31
N ASN A 34 -13.07 -1.22 -15.02
CA ASN A 34 -13.61 -0.47 -13.87
C ASN A 34 -14.80 -1.21 -13.24
N GLY A 35 -15.33 -0.64 -12.16
CA GLY A 35 -16.50 -1.20 -11.47
C GLY A 35 -16.14 -2.44 -10.63
N ILE A 36 -14.95 -2.45 -10.02
CA ILE A 36 -14.47 -3.52 -9.16
C ILE A 36 -14.61 -3.07 -7.70
N SER A 37 -15.19 -3.92 -6.87
CA SER A 37 -15.42 -3.62 -5.46
C SER A 37 -14.18 -3.98 -4.63
N ASN A 38 -13.61 -2.98 -3.95
CA ASN A 38 -12.42 -3.14 -3.12
C ASN A 38 -11.23 -3.79 -3.87
N ALA A 39 -10.98 -3.39 -5.12
CA ALA A 39 -9.95 -3.99 -5.99
C ALA A 39 -8.60 -4.18 -5.27
N ARG A 40 -7.99 -5.37 -5.42
CA ARG A 40 -6.70 -5.73 -4.83
C ARG A 40 -5.68 -6.04 -5.93
N ALA A 41 -4.95 -7.12 -5.80
CA ALA A 41 -3.91 -7.48 -6.74
C ALA A 41 -4.41 -7.55 -8.19
N VAL A 42 -3.49 -7.27 -9.10
CA VAL A 42 -3.61 -7.48 -10.55
C VAL A 42 -2.50 -8.41 -10.98
N SER A 43 -2.82 -9.39 -11.83
CA SER A 43 -1.82 -10.33 -12.36
C SER A 43 -2.17 -10.77 -13.79
N PHE A 44 -1.21 -11.36 -14.49
CA PHE A 44 -1.39 -11.89 -15.83
C PHE A 44 -1.31 -13.41 -15.84
N GLY A 45 -2.31 -14.04 -16.44
CA GLY A 45 -2.32 -15.48 -16.65
C GLY A 45 -1.50 -15.92 -17.88
N PRO A 46 -1.28 -17.24 -18.03
CA PRO A 46 -0.50 -17.81 -19.15
C PRO A 46 -1.14 -17.57 -20.52
N ASP A 47 -2.43 -17.25 -20.55
CA ASP A 47 -3.18 -16.86 -21.75
C ASP A 47 -3.12 -15.34 -22.03
N SER A 48 -2.25 -14.61 -21.32
CA SER A 48 -2.15 -13.16 -21.37
C SER A 48 -3.44 -12.41 -20.98
N SER A 49 -4.41 -13.10 -20.38
CA SER A 49 -5.53 -12.42 -19.75
C SER A 49 -5.08 -11.75 -18.46
N LEU A 50 -5.65 -10.57 -18.20
CA LEU A 50 -5.46 -9.87 -16.93
C LEU A 50 -6.49 -10.37 -15.92
N TYR A 51 -6.05 -10.61 -14.70
CA TYR A 51 -6.88 -11.02 -13.57
C TYR A 51 -6.81 -9.95 -12.48
N VAL A 52 -7.95 -9.65 -11.87
CA VAL A 52 -8.06 -8.68 -10.77
C VAL A 52 -8.83 -9.30 -9.62
N ALA A 53 -8.23 -9.28 -8.46
CA ALA A 53 -8.89 -9.70 -7.24
C ALA A 53 -9.98 -8.70 -6.83
N GLU A 54 -11.20 -9.19 -6.62
CA GLU A 54 -12.36 -8.43 -6.13
C GLU A 54 -12.83 -9.05 -4.81
N PRO A 55 -12.33 -8.56 -3.65
CA PRO A 55 -12.72 -9.06 -2.33
C PRO A 55 -14.22 -8.99 -2.05
N GLY A 56 -14.92 -8.07 -2.72
CA GLY A 56 -16.35 -7.83 -2.51
C GLY A 56 -16.62 -6.82 -1.40
N ILE A 57 -17.87 -6.73 -0.98
CA ILE A 57 -18.41 -5.70 -0.06
C ILE A 57 -19.02 -6.30 1.21
N GLY A 58 -18.67 -7.54 1.55
CA GLY A 58 -19.32 -8.23 2.67
C GLY A 58 -20.82 -8.44 2.45
N GLY A 59 -21.60 -8.32 3.48
CA GLY A 59 -23.06 -8.49 3.41
C GLY A 59 -23.74 -8.32 4.76
N ASN A 60 -24.92 -8.95 4.91
CA ASN A 60 -25.77 -8.84 6.10
C ASN A 60 -25.63 -10.06 7.05
N GLY A 61 -24.50 -10.77 6.96
CA GLY A 61 -24.20 -11.90 7.84
C GLY A 61 -23.75 -11.45 9.23
N ASN A 62 -23.15 -12.37 9.97
CA ASN A 62 -22.54 -12.05 11.28
C ASN A 62 -21.41 -11.06 11.12
N CYS A 63 -21.14 -10.29 12.18
CA CYS A 63 -20.12 -9.25 12.19
C CYS A 63 -19.12 -9.48 13.33
N GLN A 64 -17.88 -9.00 13.13
CA GLN A 64 -16.84 -8.90 14.15
C GLN A 64 -16.16 -7.53 14.09
N PRO A 65 -15.50 -7.08 15.15
CA PRO A 65 -14.60 -5.94 15.08
C PRO A 65 -13.36 -6.29 14.24
N SER A 66 -12.79 -5.31 13.53
CA SER A 66 -11.55 -5.50 12.78
C SER A 66 -10.54 -4.41 13.09
N PRO A 67 -9.27 -4.74 13.36
CA PRO A 67 -8.21 -3.73 13.49
C PRO A 67 -8.05 -2.86 12.24
N SER A 68 -8.26 -3.41 11.05
CA SER A 68 -8.15 -2.69 9.78
C SER A 68 -9.16 -1.55 9.64
N THR A 69 -10.30 -1.64 10.33
CA THR A 69 -11.35 -0.61 10.36
C THR A 69 -11.37 0.19 11.65
N LEU A 70 -10.27 0.20 12.41
CA LEU A 70 -10.21 0.78 13.76
C LEU A 70 -11.33 0.24 14.67
N PHE A 71 -11.53 -1.07 14.61
CA PHE A 71 -12.53 -1.85 15.35
C PHE A 71 -13.99 -1.55 15.00
N GLN A 72 -14.26 -0.88 13.87
CA GLN A 72 -15.61 -0.87 13.31
C GLN A 72 -16.00 -2.29 12.85
N PRO A 73 -17.30 -2.63 12.88
CA PRO A 73 -17.74 -3.97 12.50
C PRO A 73 -17.52 -4.26 11.01
N ILE A 74 -16.90 -5.40 10.71
CA ILE A 74 -16.91 -6.01 9.38
C ILE A 74 -17.88 -7.18 9.39
N CYS A 75 -18.70 -7.33 8.35
CA CYS A 75 -19.76 -8.31 8.30
C CYS A 75 -19.62 -9.24 7.09
N ALA A 76 -19.98 -10.51 7.32
CA ALA A 76 -19.89 -11.56 6.31
C ALA A 76 -20.96 -11.43 5.21
N GLY A 77 -20.58 -11.83 4.00
CA GLY A 77 -21.42 -11.95 2.83
C GLY A 77 -20.77 -12.80 1.75
N ASN A 78 -21.36 -12.81 0.57
CA ASN A 78 -20.88 -13.57 -0.59
C ASN A 78 -20.88 -12.67 -1.82
N SER A 79 -20.01 -11.67 -1.84
CA SER A 79 -19.94 -10.66 -2.90
C SER A 79 -18.55 -10.60 -3.56
N GLY A 80 -17.62 -11.48 -3.18
CA GLY A 80 -16.30 -11.59 -3.78
C GLY A 80 -16.32 -12.26 -5.16
N SER A 81 -15.32 -11.96 -5.98
CA SER A 81 -15.08 -12.58 -7.27
C SER A 81 -13.62 -12.44 -7.73
N LEU A 82 -13.24 -13.15 -8.79
CA LEU A 82 -12.01 -12.91 -9.55
C LEU A 82 -12.41 -12.38 -10.92
N VAL A 83 -12.03 -11.14 -11.24
CA VAL A 83 -12.35 -10.52 -12.53
C VAL A 83 -11.28 -10.90 -13.55
N LYS A 84 -11.67 -11.56 -14.63
CA LYS A 84 -10.81 -11.87 -15.79
C LYS A 84 -11.13 -10.90 -16.92
N VAL A 85 -10.10 -10.28 -17.50
CA VAL A 85 -10.18 -9.45 -18.70
C VAL A 85 -9.34 -10.11 -19.79
N ALA A 86 -10.01 -10.63 -20.82
CA ALA A 86 -9.33 -11.23 -21.96
C ALA A 86 -8.63 -10.17 -22.84
N SER A 87 -7.72 -10.61 -23.70
CA SER A 87 -6.97 -9.71 -24.60
C SER A 87 -7.84 -8.92 -25.58
N ASP A 88 -9.07 -9.39 -25.85
CA ASP A 88 -10.07 -8.67 -26.67
C ASP A 88 -10.89 -7.67 -25.87
N GLY A 89 -10.61 -7.52 -24.55
CA GLY A 89 -11.34 -6.64 -23.63
C GLY A 89 -12.60 -7.27 -23.02
N THR A 90 -12.94 -8.49 -23.35
CA THR A 90 -14.08 -9.20 -22.76
C THR A 90 -13.82 -9.43 -21.27
N THR A 91 -14.78 -9.04 -20.42
CA THR A 91 -14.69 -9.17 -18.96
C THR A 91 -15.58 -10.28 -18.46
N GLN A 92 -15.08 -11.13 -17.58
CA GLN A 92 -15.81 -12.20 -16.92
C GLN A 92 -15.48 -12.20 -15.42
N ARG A 93 -16.48 -12.45 -14.55
CA ARG A 93 -16.28 -12.72 -13.12
C ARG A 93 -16.28 -14.24 -12.89
N LEU A 94 -15.16 -14.73 -12.39
CA LEU A 94 -14.97 -16.11 -11.91
C LEU A 94 -15.24 -16.13 -10.42
N PHE A 95 -15.57 -17.31 -9.86
CA PHE A 95 -15.87 -17.46 -8.43
C PHE A 95 -16.95 -16.47 -7.93
N ASN A 96 -17.94 -16.17 -8.77
CA ASN A 96 -19.05 -15.31 -8.37
C ASN A 96 -19.68 -15.77 -7.03
N ASN A 97 -20.04 -14.82 -6.18
CA ASN A 97 -20.53 -15.07 -4.83
C ASN A 97 -19.50 -15.74 -3.89
N PHE A 98 -18.22 -15.44 -4.07
CA PHE A 98 -17.19 -15.88 -3.12
C PHE A 98 -17.42 -15.23 -1.75
N GLU A 99 -17.02 -15.92 -0.69
CA GLU A 99 -17.05 -15.38 0.67
C GLU A 99 -16.32 -14.03 0.75
N SER A 100 -16.91 -13.11 1.47
CA SER A 100 -16.46 -11.74 1.59
C SER A 100 -16.82 -11.18 2.95
N ILE A 101 -15.96 -10.35 3.52
CA ILE A 101 -16.28 -9.52 4.68
C ILE A 101 -15.90 -8.08 4.38
N ALA A 102 -16.68 -7.12 4.86
CA ALA A 102 -16.38 -5.69 4.73
C ALA A 102 -17.09 -4.87 5.80
N GLU A 103 -16.63 -3.64 5.98
CA GLU A 103 -17.29 -2.66 6.85
C GLU A 103 -18.72 -2.43 6.41
N GLN A 104 -19.65 -2.38 7.37
CA GLN A 104 -21.06 -2.12 7.07
C GLN A 104 -21.55 -0.83 7.75
N PRO A 105 -22.38 -0.04 7.08
CA PRO A 105 -23.04 -0.28 5.79
C PRO A 105 -22.24 0.18 4.56
N SER A 106 -21.02 0.67 4.72
CA SER A 106 -20.22 1.30 3.64
C SER A 106 -19.79 0.32 2.54
N GLY A 107 -19.56 -0.95 2.88
CA GLY A 107 -18.93 -1.95 2.00
C GLY A 107 -17.44 -1.69 1.76
N ASN A 108 -16.82 -0.79 2.51
CA ASN A 108 -15.40 -0.45 2.38
C ASN A 108 -14.51 -1.53 3.01
N GLN A 109 -13.22 -1.47 2.66
CA GLN A 109 -12.17 -2.31 3.26
C GLN A 109 -12.49 -3.80 3.23
N GLY A 110 -12.98 -4.27 2.07
CA GLY A 110 -13.33 -5.67 1.88
C GLY A 110 -12.13 -6.60 1.98
N ALA A 111 -12.32 -7.77 2.62
CA ALA A 111 -11.47 -8.94 2.56
C ALA A 111 -12.25 -10.11 1.97
N GLY A 112 -11.60 -10.85 1.10
CA GLY A 112 -12.15 -11.93 0.29
C GLY A 112 -11.04 -12.49 -0.59
N ILE A 113 -11.23 -12.62 -1.90
CA ILE A 113 -10.14 -12.89 -2.85
C ILE A 113 -9.19 -11.69 -2.85
N GLN A 114 -7.93 -11.91 -2.48
CA GLN A 114 -6.91 -10.86 -2.40
C GLN A 114 -5.95 -10.87 -3.58
N ASP A 115 -5.57 -12.09 -4.04
CA ASP A 115 -4.64 -12.24 -5.13
C ASP A 115 -4.84 -13.56 -5.88
N VAL A 116 -4.32 -13.63 -7.12
CA VAL A 116 -4.16 -14.84 -7.90
C VAL A 116 -2.83 -14.80 -8.63
N GLN A 117 -2.04 -15.84 -8.49
CA GLN A 117 -0.75 -15.98 -9.17
C GLN A 117 -0.69 -17.30 -9.94
N PHE A 118 0.22 -17.37 -10.90
CA PHE A 118 0.37 -18.53 -11.77
C PHE A 118 1.80 -19.05 -11.69
N ASP A 119 1.94 -20.39 -11.64
CA ASP A 119 3.26 -20.99 -11.80
C ASP A 119 3.66 -21.07 -13.28
N SER A 120 4.89 -21.48 -13.54
CA SER A 120 5.42 -21.64 -14.91
C SER A 120 4.70 -22.72 -15.74
N GLN A 121 3.88 -23.56 -15.11
CA GLN A 121 3.06 -24.59 -15.75
C GLN A 121 1.64 -24.08 -16.04
N GLY A 122 1.30 -22.87 -15.57
CA GLY A 122 -0.01 -22.26 -15.73
C GLY A 122 -1.04 -22.70 -14.69
N ASN A 123 -0.62 -23.36 -13.59
CA ASN A 123 -1.53 -23.60 -12.49
C ASN A 123 -1.81 -22.29 -11.75
N ALA A 124 -3.06 -22.06 -11.37
CA ALA A 124 -3.48 -20.89 -10.63
C ALA A 124 -3.46 -21.16 -9.12
N TYR A 125 -2.98 -20.17 -8.36
CA TYR A 125 -2.99 -20.14 -6.90
C TYR A 125 -3.75 -18.92 -6.45
N LEU A 126 -4.76 -19.12 -5.59
CA LEU A 126 -5.69 -18.10 -5.13
C LEU A 126 -5.45 -17.82 -3.65
N LEU A 127 -5.21 -16.57 -3.31
CA LEU A 127 -5.06 -16.10 -1.95
C LEU A 127 -6.34 -15.42 -1.46
N THR A 128 -6.73 -15.70 -0.22
CA THR A 128 -7.88 -15.03 0.43
C THR A 128 -7.48 -14.39 1.74
N GLY A 129 -7.95 -13.16 1.98
CA GLY A 129 -7.75 -12.40 3.22
C GLY A 129 -8.84 -12.63 4.24
N PHE A 130 -8.68 -12.04 5.45
CA PHE A 130 -9.68 -12.14 6.51
C PHE A 130 -9.81 -10.86 7.38
N ALA A 131 -8.71 -10.18 7.68
CA ALA A 131 -8.69 -8.93 8.45
C ALA A 131 -9.28 -9.01 9.86
N GLY A 132 -8.98 -10.06 10.63
CA GLY A 132 -9.52 -10.22 11.98
C GLY A 132 -8.95 -11.38 12.78
N TYR A 133 -9.54 -11.60 13.96
CA TYR A 133 -9.23 -12.72 14.83
C TYR A 133 -9.72 -14.04 14.20
N PRO A 134 -8.82 -14.99 13.88
CA PRO A 134 -9.21 -16.18 13.10
C PRO A 134 -10.23 -17.08 13.80
N GLY A 135 -10.30 -17.05 15.13
CA GLY A 135 -11.31 -17.81 15.88
C GLY A 135 -12.75 -17.41 15.57
N ASN A 136 -12.97 -16.20 15.02
CA ASN A 136 -14.29 -15.75 14.56
C ASN A 136 -14.60 -16.11 13.10
N ARG A 137 -13.62 -16.64 12.36
CA ARG A 137 -13.80 -17.05 10.97
C ARG A 137 -14.77 -18.24 10.85
N ASP A 138 -14.42 -19.34 11.51
CA ASP A 138 -15.16 -20.59 11.46
C ASP A 138 -14.64 -21.58 12.49
N LEU A 139 -15.47 -21.94 13.49
CA LEU A 139 -15.06 -22.85 14.56
C LEU A 139 -14.88 -24.28 14.07
N GLU A 140 -15.60 -24.72 13.05
CA GLU A 140 -15.60 -26.10 12.57
C GLU A 140 -14.27 -26.41 11.83
N SER A 141 -13.92 -25.60 10.83
CA SER A 141 -12.69 -25.80 10.05
C SER A 141 -11.42 -25.66 10.90
N LEU A 142 -11.44 -24.78 11.89
CA LEU A 142 -10.35 -24.56 12.82
C LEU A 142 -10.29 -25.62 13.94
N ASN A 143 -11.31 -26.49 14.00
CA ASN A 143 -11.45 -27.51 15.06
C ASN A 143 -11.45 -26.92 16.48
N LEU A 144 -12.07 -25.75 16.63
CA LEU A 144 -12.20 -25.03 17.89
C LEU A 144 -13.54 -25.41 18.55
N GLY A 145 -13.52 -25.64 19.86
CA GLY A 145 -14.76 -25.88 20.62
C GLY A 145 -15.60 -24.60 20.76
N ALA A 146 -16.90 -24.74 20.97
CA ALA A 146 -17.83 -23.64 21.17
C ALA A 146 -17.46 -22.65 22.31
N ASN A 147 -16.58 -23.07 23.22
CA ASN A 147 -16.06 -22.27 24.34
C ASN A 147 -14.58 -21.86 24.12
N PHE A 148 -14.12 -21.79 22.87
CA PHE A 148 -12.76 -21.35 22.60
C PHE A 148 -12.58 -19.90 23.13
N PRO A 149 -11.55 -19.64 23.95
CA PRO A 149 -11.37 -18.32 24.55
C PRO A 149 -10.97 -17.30 23.49
N ILE A 150 -11.74 -16.22 23.40
CA ILE A 150 -11.38 -15.06 22.58
C ILE A 150 -10.38 -14.23 23.39
N PRO A 151 -9.21 -13.88 22.86
CA PRO A 151 -8.26 -13.02 23.53
C PRO A 151 -8.87 -11.67 23.93
N GLU A 152 -8.46 -11.12 25.08
CA GLU A 152 -9.02 -9.88 25.63
C GLU A 152 -8.95 -8.73 24.64
N GLN A 153 -7.88 -8.64 23.83
CA GLN A 153 -7.68 -7.64 22.78
C GLN A 153 -8.81 -7.64 21.74
N GLN A 154 -9.38 -8.83 21.47
CA GLN A 154 -10.47 -9.00 20.50
C GLN A 154 -11.86 -8.74 21.11
N LEU A 155 -11.95 -8.61 22.42
CA LEU A 155 -13.18 -8.24 23.13
C LEU A 155 -13.38 -6.72 23.20
N VAL A 156 -12.33 -5.95 22.93
CA VAL A 156 -12.39 -4.49 22.91
C VAL A 156 -12.97 -4.02 21.58
N THR A 157 -14.14 -3.43 21.63
CA THR A 157 -14.90 -3.04 20.44
C THR A 157 -15.25 -1.56 20.47
N PHE A 158 -15.18 -0.94 19.31
CA PHE A 158 -15.57 0.45 19.12
C PHE A 158 -16.32 0.61 17.79
N PRO A 159 -17.63 0.82 17.78
CA PRO A 159 -18.60 0.62 18.88
C PRO A 159 -18.66 -0.85 19.32
N PRO A 160 -19.33 -1.16 20.45
CA PRO A 160 -19.43 -2.52 20.93
C PRO A 160 -19.95 -3.46 19.86
N SER A 161 -19.17 -4.48 19.51
CA SER A 161 -19.58 -5.57 18.64
C SER A 161 -19.93 -6.80 19.47
N THR A 162 -20.38 -7.85 18.82
CA THR A 162 -20.67 -9.13 19.44
C THR A 162 -19.57 -10.13 19.07
N PRO A 163 -18.46 -10.17 19.81
CA PRO A 163 -17.29 -10.99 19.48
C PRO A 163 -17.56 -12.50 19.52
N ASP A 164 -18.70 -12.91 20.04
CA ASP A 164 -19.21 -14.28 20.08
C ASP A 164 -19.88 -14.71 18.74
N LYS A 165 -20.02 -13.83 17.78
CA LYS A 165 -20.62 -14.16 16.48
C LYS A 165 -19.58 -14.62 15.48
N VAL A 166 -19.60 -15.93 15.19
CA VAL A 166 -18.78 -16.54 14.14
C VAL A 166 -19.27 -16.14 12.77
N LEU A 167 -18.36 -15.75 11.87
CA LEU A 167 -18.67 -15.24 10.53
C LEU A 167 -19.13 -16.34 9.57
N ASN A 168 -18.72 -17.60 9.81
CA ASN A 168 -18.93 -18.75 8.92
C ASN A 168 -18.38 -18.51 7.51
N THR A 169 -17.10 -18.13 7.46
CA THR A 169 -16.34 -17.84 6.23
C THR A 169 -15.10 -18.74 6.13
N PRO A 170 -15.26 -20.08 6.01
CA PRO A 170 -14.14 -21.02 6.02
C PRO A 170 -13.15 -20.88 4.87
N LEU A 171 -13.55 -20.26 3.77
CA LEU A 171 -12.69 -20.04 2.61
C LEU A 171 -11.76 -18.82 2.76
N LEU A 172 -11.94 -18.01 3.81
CA LEU A 172 -11.08 -16.84 4.04
C LEU A 172 -9.81 -17.21 4.81
N ALA A 173 -8.77 -16.38 4.71
CA ALA A 173 -7.43 -16.61 5.26
C ALA A 173 -6.81 -17.94 4.80
N GLN A 174 -6.85 -18.23 3.52
CA GLN A 174 -6.27 -19.45 2.96
C GLN A 174 -5.53 -19.21 1.64
N LEU A 175 -4.59 -20.13 1.35
CA LEU A 175 -3.99 -20.30 0.03
C LEU A 175 -4.57 -21.56 -0.61
N PHE A 176 -5.04 -21.43 -1.84
CA PHE A 176 -5.61 -22.53 -2.63
C PHE A 176 -4.85 -22.76 -3.94
N LYS A 177 -4.77 -24.00 -4.36
CA LYS A 177 -4.65 -24.33 -5.79
C LYS A 177 -6.05 -24.27 -6.39
N ALA A 178 -6.22 -23.47 -7.46
CA ALA A 178 -7.53 -23.17 -8.03
C ALA A 178 -7.64 -23.68 -9.49
N ASP A 179 -8.71 -24.37 -9.79
CA ASP A 179 -9.13 -24.62 -11.18
C ASP A 179 -10.10 -23.52 -11.61
N LEU A 180 -9.60 -22.56 -12.38
CA LEU A 180 -10.35 -21.39 -12.82
C LEU A 180 -11.51 -21.73 -13.78
N ASN A 181 -11.52 -22.92 -14.39
CA ASN A 181 -12.58 -23.34 -15.30
C ASN A 181 -13.75 -24.02 -14.57
N THR A 182 -13.44 -24.81 -13.55
CA THR A 182 -14.46 -25.56 -12.79
C THR A 182 -14.85 -24.89 -11.48
N GLY A 183 -14.08 -23.93 -11.01
CA GLY A 183 -14.22 -23.30 -9.70
C GLY A 183 -13.82 -24.18 -8.51
N LYS A 184 -13.13 -25.32 -8.77
CA LYS A 184 -12.63 -26.19 -7.71
C LYS A 184 -11.46 -25.52 -7.00
N LEU A 185 -11.48 -25.58 -5.66
CA LEU A 185 -10.39 -25.12 -4.79
C LEU A 185 -9.83 -26.30 -4.00
N GLU A 186 -8.51 -26.35 -3.88
CA GLU A 186 -7.78 -27.29 -3.06
C GLU A 186 -6.91 -26.48 -2.09
N SER A 187 -7.20 -26.59 -0.78
CA SER A 187 -6.47 -25.84 0.24
C SER A 187 -5.04 -26.34 0.36
N ILE A 188 -4.08 -25.42 0.26
CA ILE A 188 -2.64 -25.65 0.45
C ILE A 188 -2.25 -25.25 1.87
N PHE A 189 -2.72 -24.08 2.34
CA PHE A 189 -2.34 -23.54 3.63
C PHE A 189 -3.46 -22.71 4.27
N ASP A 190 -3.69 -22.91 5.56
CA ASP A 190 -4.68 -22.17 6.37
C ASP A 190 -3.98 -21.23 7.34
N PHE A 191 -3.93 -19.95 6.97
CA PHE A 191 -3.27 -18.90 7.78
C PHE A 191 -3.97 -18.69 9.11
N GLY A 192 -5.30 -18.78 9.14
CA GLY A 192 -6.05 -18.61 10.38
C GLY A 192 -5.72 -19.68 11.42
N LYS A 193 -5.61 -20.94 10.98
CA LYS A 193 -5.19 -22.05 11.85
C LYS A 193 -3.74 -21.90 12.29
N TYR A 194 -2.86 -21.47 11.37
CA TYR A 194 -1.45 -21.28 11.67
C TYR A 194 -1.25 -20.16 12.70
N GLU A 195 -1.93 -19.04 12.53
CA GLU A 195 -1.88 -17.88 13.42
C GLU A 195 -2.33 -18.21 14.84
N ILE A 196 -3.49 -18.88 15.01
CA ILE A 196 -3.97 -19.33 16.33
C ILE A 196 -2.98 -20.25 17.03
N THR A 197 -2.28 -21.08 16.26
CA THR A 197 -1.40 -22.12 16.83
C THR A 197 0.00 -21.60 17.14
N ASN A 198 0.54 -20.71 16.29
CA ASN A 198 1.95 -20.34 16.29
C ASN A 198 2.18 -18.86 16.64
N ASN A 199 1.27 -17.95 16.24
CA ASN A 199 1.40 -16.50 16.41
C ASN A 199 2.85 -16.01 16.16
N PRO A 200 3.33 -15.99 14.91
CA PRO A 200 4.75 -15.82 14.59
C PRO A 200 5.37 -14.50 15.06
N ASP A 201 4.60 -13.40 15.04
CA ASP A 201 5.07 -12.08 15.48
C ASP A 201 4.96 -11.89 17.01
N GLY A 202 4.29 -12.82 17.72
CA GLY A 202 4.05 -12.75 19.15
C GLY A 202 3.16 -11.59 19.59
N GLY A 203 2.47 -10.95 18.61
CA GLY A 203 1.54 -9.84 18.82
C GLY A 203 0.09 -10.30 19.02
N ASP A 204 -0.83 -9.46 18.54
CA ASP A 204 -2.25 -9.79 18.51
C ASP A 204 -2.50 -10.93 17.52
N VAL A 205 -3.32 -11.91 17.91
CA VAL A 205 -3.69 -13.05 17.06
C VAL A 205 -4.67 -12.56 15.99
N VAL A 206 -4.13 -12.08 14.89
CA VAL A 206 -4.87 -11.50 13.75
C VAL A 206 -4.24 -11.96 12.45
N THR A 207 -5.02 -12.32 11.45
CA THR A 207 -4.52 -12.66 10.11
C THR A 207 -5.26 -11.89 9.04
N ASN A 208 -4.53 -11.46 8.03
CA ASN A 208 -5.05 -10.88 6.80
C ASN A 208 -4.04 -11.08 5.66
N PRO A 209 -3.94 -12.30 5.11
CA PRO A 209 -3.12 -12.54 3.92
C PRO A 209 -3.52 -11.56 2.83
N PHE A 210 -2.55 -10.81 2.31
CA PHE A 210 -2.83 -9.66 1.46
C PHE A 210 -2.22 -9.79 0.05
N ASP A 211 -1.02 -10.35 -0.05
CA ASP A 211 -0.28 -10.45 -1.30
C ASP A 211 0.35 -11.83 -1.49
N LEU A 212 0.50 -12.26 -2.74
CA LEU A 212 1.01 -13.56 -3.14
C LEU A 212 2.03 -13.41 -4.28
N THR A 213 3.20 -13.98 -4.11
CA THR A 213 4.16 -14.19 -5.20
C THR A 213 4.47 -15.68 -5.32
N VAL A 214 4.46 -16.21 -6.55
CA VAL A 214 4.84 -17.59 -6.84
C VAL A 214 6.17 -17.62 -7.58
N SER A 215 7.16 -18.33 -7.02
CA SER A 215 8.46 -18.51 -7.65
C SER A 215 8.91 -19.97 -7.53
N GLY A 216 9.11 -20.63 -8.66
CA GLY A 216 9.44 -22.05 -8.69
C GLY A 216 8.32 -22.92 -8.11
N ASP A 217 8.64 -23.66 -7.05
CA ASP A 217 7.73 -24.52 -6.29
C ASP A 217 7.25 -23.89 -4.96
N THR A 218 7.44 -22.60 -4.81
CA THR A 218 7.20 -21.89 -3.54
C THR A 218 6.26 -20.71 -3.74
N ALA A 219 5.24 -20.60 -2.87
CA ALA A 219 4.43 -19.42 -2.66
C ALA A 219 5.03 -18.58 -1.55
N TYR A 220 5.14 -17.28 -1.79
CA TYR A 220 5.49 -16.26 -0.80
C TYR A 220 4.23 -15.46 -0.53
N VAL A 221 3.76 -15.48 0.71
CA VAL A 221 2.52 -14.78 1.11
C VAL A 221 2.85 -13.74 2.16
N ILE A 222 2.33 -12.55 1.96
CA ILE A 222 2.48 -11.43 2.89
C ILE A 222 1.19 -11.27 3.67
N ASP A 223 1.27 -11.40 4.98
CA ASP A 223 0.13 -11.26 5.90
C ASP A 223 0.23 -9.95 6.69
N GLY A 224 -0.59 -8.98 6.29
CA GLY A 224 -0.65 -7.67 6.94
C GLY A 224 -1.28 -7.69 8.33
N GLY A 225 -2.13 -8.67 8.62
CA GLY A 225 -2.72 -8.85 9.96
C GLY A 225 -1.74 -9.47 10.94
N GLY A 226 -1.11 -10.57 10.54
CA GLY A 226 -0.13 -11.29 11.36
C GLY A 226 1.29 -10.72 11.32
N ASN A 227 1.51 -9.59 10.63
CA ASN A 227 2.84 -8.99 10.44
C ASN A 227 3.92 -10.00 10.00
N THR A 228 3.56 -10.90 9.10
CA THR A 228 4.37 -12.08 8.76
C THR A 228 4.51 -12.23 7.25
N ALA A 229 5.72 -12.60 6.81
CA ALA A 229 5.96 -13.14 5.47
C ALA A 229 6.09 -14.66 5.56
N TYR A 230 5.39 -15.38 4.69
CA TYR A 230 5.40 -16.84 4.63
C TYR A 230 6.12 -17.34 3.38
N LYS A 231 6.88 -18.43 3.53
CA LYS A 231 7.37 -19.27 2.43
C LYS A 231 6.64 -20.61 2.53
N ILE A 232 5.90 -21.00 1.51
CA ILE A 232 5.05 -22.18 1.53
C ILE A 232 5.31 -23.00 0.27
N LYS A 233 5.64 -24.28 0.41
CA LYS A 233 5.72 -25.19 -0.73
C LYS A 233 4.33 -25.36 -1.35
N LEU A 234 4.26 -25.28 -2.70
CA LEU A 234 3.00 -25.35 -3.44
C LEU A 234 2.27 -26.71 -3.29
N ASP A 235 2.95 -27.72 -2.79
CA ASP A 235 2.37 -29.03 -2.42
C ASP A 235 1.92 -29.09 -0.94
N GLY A 236 2.10 -28.01 -0.18
CA GLY A 236 1.74 -27.92 1.23
C GLY A 236 2.66 -28.69 2.18
N SER A 237 3.77 -29.26 1.70
CA SER A 237 4.64 -30.12 2.50
C SER A 237 5.44 -29.38 3.57
N GLU A 238 5.83 -28.14 3.29
CA GLU A 238 6.68 -27.32 4.16
C GLU A 238 6.22 -25.87 4.17
N SER A 239 6.38 -25.22 5.31
CA SER A 239 6.14 -23.76 5.46
C SER A 239 7.09 -23.15 6.48
N GLU A 240 7.47 -21.90 6.21
CA GLU A 240 8.27 -21.06 7.10
C GLU A 240 7.52 -19.73 7.29
N ALA A 241 7.50 -19.22 8.51
CA ALA A 241 6.91 -17.92 8.86
C ALA A 241 7.99 -16.99 9.39
N ILE A 242 8.08 -15.80 8.85
CA ILE A 242 9.09 -14.78 9.14
C ILE A 242 8.38 -13.54 9.63
N ALA A 243 8.49 -13.23 10.93
CA ALA A 243 7.89 -12.04 11.51
C ALA A 243 8.59 -10.76 11.01
N ILE A 244 7.82 -9.78 10.55
CA ILE A 244 8.33 -8.47 10.13
C ILE A 244 8.36 -7.55 11.34
N PRO A 245 9.52 -6.94 11.66
CA PRO A 245 9.69 -6.23 12.93
C PRO A 245 8.88 -4.94 12.99
N LYS A 246 8.25 -4.70 14.15
CA LYS A 246 7.60 -3.44 14.52
C LYS A 246 8.53 -2.24 14.31
N LYS A 247 7.96 -1.06 14.12
CA LYS A 247 8.70 0.19 14.03
C LYS A 247 8.57 0.98 15.33
N VAL A 248 9.70 1.49 15.84
CA VAL A 248 9.74 2.35 17.03
C VAL A 248 9.74 3.81 16.60
N LEU A 249 8.80 4.58 17.11
CA LEU A 249 8.63 6.02 16.84
C LEU A 249 8.51 6.79 18.15
N SER A 250 8.67 8.12 18.09
CA SER A 250 8.31 9.00 19.21
C SER A 250 6.79 9.00 19.41
N ALA A 251 6.30 8.96 20.65
CA ALA A 251 4.89 9.12 20.94
C ALA A 251 4.30 10.47 20.46
N SER A 252 5.16 11.45 20.15
CA SER A 252 4.72 12.73 19.55
C SER A 252 4.18 12.59 18.12
N THR A 253 4.37 11.45 17.46
CA THR A 253 3.76 11.15 16.16
C THR A 253 2.28 10.78 16.26
N LEU A 254 1.79 10.46 17.46
CA LEU A 254 0.37 10.20 17.68
C LEU A 254 -0.46 11.47 17.42
N PRO A 255 -1.61 11.33 16.76
CA PRO A 255 -2.54 12.45 16.63
C PRO A 255 -3.04 12.89 18.00
N PRO A 256 -3.31 14.20 18.20
CA PRO A 256 -3.86 14.66 19.46
C PRO A 256 -5.26 14.06 19.67
N LEU A 257 -5.44 13.38 20.82
CA LEU A 257 -6.73 12.83 21.18
C LEU A 257 -7.64 13.92 21.79
N PRO A 258 -8.95 13.84 21.53
CA PRO A 258 -9.92 14.67 22.22
C PRO A 258 -9.82 14.49 23.76
N PRO A 259 -10.10 15.54 24.56
CA PRO A 259 -10.02 15.43 26.01
C PRO A 259 -10.87 14.28 26.57
N GLY A 260 -10.23 13.40 27.36
CA GLY A 260 -10.89 12.25 27.99
C GLY A 260 -11.06 11.02 27.10
N GLN A 261 -10.48 11.03 25.90
CA GLN A 261 -10.38 9.84 25.06
C GLN A 261 -8.98 9.21 25.20
N GLU A 262 -8.95 7.88 25.19
CA GLU A 262 -7.75 7.07 25.15
C GLU A 262 -7.71 6.30 23.83
N LEU A 263 -6.51 5.94 23.37
CA LEU A 263 -6.38 5.06 22.21
C LEU A 263 -6.96 3.68 22.54
N PRO A 264 -7.68 3.06 21.62
CA PRO A 264 -8.06 1.66 21.76
C PRO A 264 -6.83 0.79 22.08
N PRO A 265 -6.91 -0.14 23.05
CA PRO A 265 -5.84 -1.08 23.32
C PRO A 265 -5.42 -1.85 22.06
N GLY A 266 -4.12 -2.13 21.93
CA GLY A 266 -3.58 -2.90 20.79
C GLY A 266 -3.23 -2.09 19.54
N LEU A 267 -3.64 -0.81 19.41
CA LEU A 267 -3.25 0.01 18.26
C LEU A 267 -1.77 0.37 18.26
N VAL A 268 -1.20 0.64 19.43
CA VAL A 268 0.23 0.90 19.62
C VAL A 268 0.70 0.28 20.91
N GLU A 269 1.95 -0.14 20.95
CA GLU A 269 2.64 -0.54 22.19
C GLU A 269 3.39 0.67 22.76
N VAL A 270 3.07 1.06 24.00
CA VAL A 270 3.75 2.18 24.67
C VAL A 270 5.07 1.70 25.27
N LEU A 271 6.16 2.31 24.87
CA LEU A 271 7.52 2.00 25.29
C LEU A 271 8.05 3.04 26.30
N PRO A 272 9.07 2.69 27.10
CA PRO A 272 9.77 3.64 27.96
C PRO A 272 10.36 4.81 27.18
N GLY A 273 10.48 5.98 27.84
CA GLY A 273 11.13 7.16 27.26
C GLY A 273 10.28 7.96 26.29
N GLY A 274 8.97 7.78 26.26
CA GLY A 274 8.07 8.53 25.38
C GLY A 274 8.08 8.01 23.93
N ASN A 275 8.37 6.74 23.75
CA ASN A 275 8.31 6.05 22.46
C ASN A 275 7.08 5.13 22.38
N ILE A 276 6.75 4.77 21.14
CA ILE A 276 5.75 3.76 20.80
C ILE A 276 6.33 2.76 19.80
N ALA A 277 5.90 1.52 19.86
CA ALA A 277 6.09 0.58 18.75
C ALA A 277 4.75 0.42 18.02
N ILE A 278 4.81 0.56 16.70
CA ILE A 278 3.67 0.40 15.80
C ILE A 278 3.80 -0.89 15.00
N GLN A 279 2.69 -1.46 14.59
CA GLN A 279 2.66 -2.65 13.73
C GLN A 279 3.29 -2.33 12.37
N SER A 280 3.99 -3.31 11.78
CA SER A 280 4.58 -3.18 10.45
C SER A 280 3.50 -3.13 9.36
N VAL A 281 2.50 -3.99 9.45
CA VAL A 281 1.45 -4.19 8.43
C VAL A 281 2.06 -4.37 7.04
N PRO A 282 2.81 -5.47 6.80
CA PRO A 282 3.36 -5.74 5.47
C PRO A 282 2.23 -6.02 4.47
N THR A 283 2.37 -5.55 3.24
CA THR A 283 1.28 -5.54 2.25
C THR A 283 1.65 -6.06 0.88
N GLY A 284 2.91 -5.99 0.47
CA GLY A 284 3.36 -6.47 -0.83
C GLY A 284 4.66 -7.25 -0.73
N GLY A 285 4.86 -8.20 -1.63
CA GLY A 285 6.08 -8.99 -1.68
C GLY A 285 6.47 -9.42 -3.09
N THR A 286 7.75 -9.37 -3.41
CA THR A 286 8.27 -9.83 -4.71
C THR A 286 9.64 -10.45 -4.57
N ILE A 287 10.00 -11.34 -5.49
CA ILE A 287 11.35 -11.91 -5.57
C ILE A 287 12.23 -11.01 -6.41
N GLY A 288 13.33 -10.55 -5.83
CA GLY A 288 14.30 -9.72 -6.52
C GLY A 288 15.20 -10.48 -7.49
N PRO A 289 15.94 -9.76 -8.34
CA PRO A 289 16.87 -10.36 -9.28
C PRO A 289 18.03 -11.11 -8.60
N ASP A 290 18.25 -10.90 -7.32
CA ASP A 290 19.21 -11.60 -6.46
C ASP A 290 18.62 -12.85 -5.77
N GLY A 291 17.34 -13.18 -6.04
CA GLY A 291 16.62 -14.31 -5.46
C GLY A 291 16.07 -14.07 -4.05
N ALA A 292 16.32 -12.92 -3.44
CA ALA A 292 15.77 -12.57 -2.13
C ALA A 292 14.30 -12.14 -2.22
N LEU A 293 13.55 -12.32 -1.13
CA LEU A 293 12.21 -11.76 -0.98
C LEU A 293 12.30 -10.30 -0.51
N TYR A 294 11.62 -9.42 -1.22
CA TYR A 294 11.43 -8.01 -0.84
C TYR A 294 10.02 -7.81 -0.34
N VAL A 295 9.88 -7.20 0.83
CA VAL A 295 8.59 -7.03 1.53
C VAL A 295 8.33 -5.56 1.77
N ALA A 296 7.19 -5.08 1.28
CA ALA A 296 6.70 -3.72 1.50
C ALA A 296 6.00 -3.59 2.85
N GLU A 297 6.23 -2.49 3.54
CA GLU A 297 5.55 -2.10 4.78
C GLU A 297 4.56 -0.96 4.51
N TYR A 298 3.31 -1.15 4.91
CA TYR A 298 2.32 -0.08 4.91
C TYR A 298 2.50 0.86 6.11
N SER A 299 2.93 0.32 7.24
CA SER A 299 2.97 0.90 8.59
C SER A 299 1.58 1.03 9.23
N GLY A 300 1.44 0.51 10.44
CA GLY A 300 0.22 0.57 11.22
C GLY A 300 -0.06 1.96 11.80
N PHE A 301 -1.18 2.06 12.57
CA PHE A 301 -1.54 3.30 13.24
C PHE A 301 -0.35 3.92 14.00
N PRO A 302 -0.09 5.22 13.90
CA PRO A 302 -0.91 6.30 13.32
C PRO A 302 -0.67 6.58 11.82
N TYR A 303 -0.18 5.60 11.05
CA TYR A 303 0.07 5.69 9.61
C TYR A 303 0.99 6.86 9.23
N PRO A 304 2.21 6.88 9.77
CA PRO A 304 3.10 8.02 9.64
C PRO A 304 3.61 8.18 8.20
N GLU A 305 3.69 9.41 7.74
CA GLU A 305 4.25 9.75 6.44
C GLU A 305 5.77 9.57 6.42
N ASN A 306 6.33 9.11 5.30
CA ASN A 306 7.76 8.88 5.07
C ASN A 306 8.42 7.90 6.05
N GLU A 307 7.61 7.01 6.66
CA GLU A 307 8.10 6.06 7.65
C GLU A 307 7.95 4.59 7.23
N SER A 308 7.33 4.32 6.07
CA SER A 308 7.22 2.97 5.52
C SER A 308 8.55 2.48 4.96
N ARG A 309 8.83 1.19 5.18
CA ARG A 309 10.10 0.53 4.84
C ARG A 309 9.88 -0.56 3.79
N ILE A 310 10.95 -0.93 3.11
CA ILE A 310 11.04 -2.14 2.31
C ILE A 310 12.10 -3.02 2.98
N PHE A 311 11.74 -4.24 3.29
CA PHE A 311 12.65 -5.24 3.83
C PHE A 311 13.18 -6.13 2.71
N ARG A 312 14.41 -6.61 2.88
CA ARG A 312 15.01 -7.68 2.09
C ARG A 312 15.22 -8.88 3.01
N ILE A 313 14.76 -10.05 2.58
CA ILE A 313 14.89 -11.31 3.30
C ILE A 313 15.67 -12.28 2.40
N GLY A 314 16.90 -12.53 2.77
CA GLY A 314 17.78 -13.47 2.07
C GLY A 314 17.57 -14.92 2.52
N ASP A 315 18.55 -15.77 2.19
CA ASP A 315 18.53 -17.21 2.53
C ASP A 315 18.61 -17.47 4.04
N ASP A 316 19.07 -16.50 4.83
CA ASP A 316 19.15 -16.60 6.29
C ASP A 316 17.81 -16.35 6.99
N GLY A 317 16.77 -15.95 6.25
CA GLY A 317 15.43 -15.70 6.76
C GLY A 317 15.30 -14.43 7.61
N ASN A 318 16.34 -13.59 7.71
CA ASN A 318 16.29 -12.39 8.54
C ASN A 318 15.79 -11.17 7.72
N PRO A 319 14.73 -10.45 8.18
CA PRO A 319 14.30 -9.24 7.52
C PRO A 319 15.25 -8.07 7.82
N GLU A 320 15.93 -7.58 6.79
CA GLU A 320 16.80 -6.40 6.85
C GLU A 320 16.12 -5.23 6.15
N VAL A 321 16.21 -4.01 6.74
CA VAL A 321 15.69 -2.81 6.07
C VAL A 321 16.55 -2.52 4.85
N PHE A 322 15.97 -2.68 3.67
CA PHE A 322 16.61 -2.37 2.39
C PHE A 322 16.48 -0.90 2.02
N LEU A 323 15.27 -0.35 2.15
CA LEU A 323 14.95 1.06 1.90
C LEU A 323 13.91 1.56 2.90
N ASP A 324 13.89 2.86 3.13
CA ASP A 324 12.90 3.56 3.95
C ASP A 324 12.47 4.89 3.32
N GLY A 325 11.70 5.70 4.04
CA GLY A 325 11.27 7.01 3.59
C GLY A 325 10.15 6.98 2.54
N PHE A 326 9.30 5.97 2.58
CA PHE A 326 8.07 5.86 1.80
C PHE A 326 6.84 6.11 2.69
N THR A 327 5.67 6.26 2.08
CA THR A 327 4.39 6.41 2.77
C THR A 327 3.43 5.32 2.31
N GLN A 328 2.96 4.49 3.25
CA GLN A 328 1.88 3.52 3.01
C GLN A 328 2.08 2.72 1.70
N ILE A 329 3.20 1.99 1.59
CA ILE A 329 3.44 1.13 0.42
C ILE A 329 2.38 0.02 0.43
N THR A 330 1.72 -0.20 -0.70
CA THR A 330 0.76 -1.31 -0.85
C THR A 330 1.33 -2.49 -1.59
N ASP A 331 2.19 -2.24 -2.58
CA ASP A 331 2.72 -3.31 -3.40
C ASP A 331 4.03 -2.89 -4.09
N LEU A 332 4.78 -3.88 -4.58
CA LEU A 332 6.04 -3.68 -5.29
C LEU A 332 6.34 -4.80 -6.26
N THR A 333 7.04 -4.49 -7.34
CA THR A 333 7.50 -5.49 -8.32
C THR A 333 8.82 -5.05 -8.96
N PHE A 334 9.59 -5.99 -9.51
CA PHE A 334 10.79 -5.68 -10.28
C PHE A 334 10.51 -5.71 -11.78
N ASP A 335 11.04 -4.73 -12.51
CA ASP A 335 11.07 -4.81 -13.97
C ASP A 335 12.26 -5.67 -14.47
N GLU A 336 12.25 -5.99 -15.76
CA GLU A 336 13.31 -6.80 -16.41
C GLU A 336 14.70 -6.16 -16.33
N GLN A 337 14.78 -4.88 -16.09
CA GLN A 337 16.04 -4.13 -15.93
C GLN A 337 16.54 -4.14 -14.48
N GLY A 338 15.80 -4.78 -13.57
CA GLY A 338 16.10 -4.85 -12.14
C GLY A 338 15.78 -3.57 -11.38
N ASN A 339 14.95 -2.67 -11.94
CA ASN A 339 14.41 -1.56 -11.17
C ASN A 339 13.26 -2.06 -10.29
N LEU A 340 13.21 -1.61 -9.04
CA LEU A 340 12.11 -1.85 -8.14
C LEU A 340 11.04 -0.77 -8.35
N LEU A 341 9.83 -1.18 -8.69
CA LEU A 341 8.65 -0.33 -8.78
C LEU A 341 7.91 -0.38 -7.44
N VAL A 342 7.71 0.76 -6.80
CA VAL A 342 7.09 0.89 -5.48
C VAL A 342 5.80 1.66 -5.63
N LEU A 343 4.68 1.03 -5.25
CA LEU A 343 3.35 1.61 -5.30
C LEU A 343 2.94 2.09 -3.91
N GLN A 344 2.64 3.38 -3.77
CA GLN A 344 2.12 3.97 -2.53
C GLN A 344 0.59 4.12 -2.61
N PHE A 345 -0.10 3.71 -1.55
CA PHE A 345 -1.55 3.88 -1.39
C PHE A 345 -1.93 5.35 -1.36
N GLY A 346 -1.18 6.13 -0.60
CA GLY A 346 -1.27 7.57 -0.48
C GLY A 346 0.07 8.15 -0.07
N ASP A 347 0.37 9.36 -0.52
CA ASP A 347 1.54 10.14 -0.09
C ASP A 347 1.27 10.95 1.19
N GLU A 348 0.02 10.90 1.66
CA GLU A 348 -0.45 11.48 2.91
C GLU A 348 -0.96 10.37 3.85
N SER A 349 -0.92 10.60 5.17
CA SER A 349 -1.48 9.66 6.14
C SER A 349 -2.96 9.41 5.87
N GLN A 350 -3.39 8.15 5.93
CA GLN A 350 -4.81 7.80 5.77
C GLN A 350 -5.74 8.46 6.81
N LEU A 351 -5.20 9.04 7.89
CA LEU A 351 -5.99 9.81 8.85
C LEU A 351 -6.33 11.22 8.35
N GLN A 352 -5.70 11.69 7.27
CA GLN A 352 -5.86 13.06 6.76
C GLN A 352 -6.86 13.18 5.63
N GLY A 353 -7.32 12.07 5.04
CA GLY A 353 -8.17 12.08 3.87
C GLY A 353 -9.25 11.00 3.85
N ASP A 354 -9.98 10.96 2.75
CA ASP A 354 -10.91 9.87 2.47
C ASP A 354 -10.13 8.67 1.91
N LEU A 355 -10.15 7.55 2.63
CA LEU A 355 -9.47 6.30 2.25
C LEU A 355 -9.73 5.85 0.81
N ARG A 356 -10.84 6.27 0.21
CA ARG A 356 -11.21 5.91 -1.16
C ARG A 356 -10.46 6.72 -2.23
N PHE A 357 -9.85 7.85 -1.84
CA PHE A 357 -9.31 8.85 -2.77
C PHE A 357 -7.98 9.44 -2.30
N LEU A 358 -7.21 8.75 -1.45
CA LEU A 358 -5.89 9.21 -1.05
C LEU A 358 -4.97 9.30 -2.28
N PRO A 359 -4.23 10.40 -2.43
CA PRO A 359 -3.37 10.61 -3.58
C PRO A 359 -2.14 9.69 -3.50
N GLY A 360 -2.16 8.59 -4.24
CA GLY A 360 -1.06 7.64 -4.33
C GLY A 360 -0.05 7.99 -5.42
N SER A 361 1.10 7.34 -5.39
CA SER A 361 2.18 7.53 -6.35
C SER A 361 2.84 6.22 -6.77
N LEU A 362 3.55 6.26 -7.90
CA LEU A 362 4.41 5.19 -8.39
C LEU A 362 5.86 5.69 -8.45
N ILE A 363 6.74 5.01 -7.73
CA ILE A 363 8.16 5.35 -7.63
C ILE A 363 8.99 4.21 -8.21
N LYS A 364 9.91 4.53 -9.12
CA LYS A 364 10.94 3.61 -9.59
C LYS A 364 12.23 3.81 -8.80
N VAL A 365 12.79 2.71 -8.31
CA VAL A 365 14.13 2.68 -7.68
C VAL A 365 15.05 1.88 -8.58
N ALA A 366 16.06 2.54 -9.13
CA ALA A 366 17.05 1.89 -9.99
C ALA A 366 18.03 1.03 -9.15
N PRO A 367 18.80 0.11 -9.78
CA PRO A 367 19.80 -0.70 -9.05
C PRO A 367 20.86 0.09 -8.30
N ASP A 368 21.11 1.33 -8.68
CA ASP A 368 22.00 2.27 -7.95
C ASP A 368 21.26 3.03 -6.81
N LEU A 369 20.05 2.62 -6.49
CA LEU A 369 19.14 3.20 -5.50
C LEU A 369 18.63 4.61 -5.83
N THR A 370 18.85 5.09 -7.06
CA THR A 370 18.26 6.36 -7.53
C THR A 370 16.75 6.21 -7.64
N ARG A 371 16.00 7.11 -6.98
CA ARG A 371 14.53 7.16 -7.03
C ARG A 371 14.06 8.10 -8.13
N THR A 372 13.02 7.69 -8.85
CA THR A 372 12.34 8.51 -9.86
C THR A 372 10.84 8.33 -9.71
N THR A 373 10.10 9.39 -9.50
CA THR A 373 8.63 9.35 -9.48
C THR A 373 8.13 9.21 -10.92
N LEU A 374 7.43 8.12 -11.21
CA LEU A 374 6.84 7.83 -12.52
C LEU A 374 5.44 8.42 -12.65
N VAL A 375 4.65 8.34 -11.57
CA VAL A 375 3.33 8.98 -11.45
C VAL A 375 3.30 9.65 -10.09
N ALA A 376 3.11 10.95 -10.06
CA ALA A 376 3.10 11.70 -8.81
C ALA A 376 1.72 11.66 -8.13
N ALA A 377 1.70 11.94 -6.83
CA ALA A 377 0.48 12.11 -6.06
C ALA A 377 -0.45 13.15 -6.72
N GLY A 378 -1.73 12.79 -6.87
CA GLY A 378 -2.72 13.63 -7.54
C GLY A 378 -2.76 13.49 -9.08
N GLU A 379 -1.90 12.67 -9.69
CA GLU A 379 -1.91 12.38 -11.12
C GLU A 379 -2.79 11.17 -11.50
N GLY A 380 -3.65 10.73 -10.60
CA GLY A 380 -4.72 9.77 -10.88
C GLY A 380 -4.52 8.37 -10.32
N LEU A 381 -3.53 8.15 -9.46
CA LEU A 381 -3.37 6.92 -8.67
C LEU A 381 -3.94 7.13 -7.27
N GLU A 382 -5.26 7.16 -7.16
CA GLU A 382 -5.90 7.26 -5.85
C GLU A 382 -6.04 5.88 -5.21
N SER A 383 -5.62 5.75 -3.95
CA SER A 383 -5.80 4.55 -3.09
C SER A 383 -5.47 3.26 -3.84
N SER A 384 -4.27 3.24 -4.42
CA SER A 384 -3.77 2.13 -5.25
C SER A 384 -3.49 0.90 -4.40
N ALA A 385 -3.69 -0.31 -4.94
CA ALA A 385 -3.63 -1.53 -4.15
C ALA A 385 -2.70 -2.61 -4.71
N GLY A 386 -2.58 -2.77 -6.01
CA GLY A 386 -1.74 -3.80 -6.61
C GLY A 386 -1.04 -3.31 -7.87
N ILE A 387 0.13 -3.88 -8.20
CA ILE A 387 0.93 -3.57 -9.39
C ILE A 387 1.45 -4.86 -10.02
N ASP A 388 1.41 -4.93 -11.34
CA ASP A 388 2.08 -5.99 -12.11
C ASP A 388 2.58 -5.44 -13.45
N ILE A 389 3.49 -6.18 -14.07
CA ILE A 389 4.01 -5.88 -15.41
C ILE A 389 3.41 -6.87 -16.41
N GLY A 390 2.65 -6.32 -17.35
CA GLY A 390 2.00 -7.11 -18.37
C GLY A 390 2.96 -7.74 -19.39
N PRO A 391 2.49 -8.70 -20.18
CA PRO A 391 3.30 -9.35 -21.22
C PRO A 391 3.73 -8.39 -22.34
N ASP A 392 3.16 -7.18 -22.37
CA ASP A 392 3.56 -6.07 -23.26
C ASP A 392 4.67 -5.19 -22.64
N GLY A 393 5.19 -5.54 -21.46
CA GLY A 393 6.20 -4.81 -20.72
C GLY A 393 5.67 -3.50 -20.09
N LYS A 394 4.36 -3.30 -20.05
CA LYS A 394 3.73 -2.14 -19.43
C LYS A 394 3.34 -2.41 -17.98
N ILE A 395 3.28 -1.35 -17.19
CA ILE A 395 2.87 -1.40 -15.80
C ILE A 395 1.35 -1.30 -15.73
N TYR A 396 0.74 -2.19 -14.96
CA TYR A 396 -0.69 -2.21 -14.66
C TYR A 396 -0.91 -2.04 -13.16
N ILE A 397 -1.85 -1.18 -12.78
CA ILE A 397 -2.09 -0.81 -11.39
C ILE A 397 -3.58 -0.86 -11.11
N THR A 398 -3.95 -1.51 -9.99
CA THR A 398 -5.27 -1.34 -9.41
C THR A 398 -5.30 -0.05 -8.60
N LYS A 399 -6.34 0.75 -8.78
CA LYS A 399 -6.57 1.97 -8.03
C LYS A 399 -7.98 2.05 -7.46
N ARG A 400 -8.17 2.91 -6.46
CA ARG A 400 -9.41 3.02 -5.68
C ARG A 400 -9.79 1.67 -5.09
N GLY A 401 -8.80 1.03 -4.47
CA GLY A 401 -8.93 -0.28 -3.84
C GLY A 401 -9.78 -0.32 -2.59
N VAL A 402 -10.52 0.75 -2.29
CA VAL A 402 -11.43 0.85 -1.14
C VAL A 402 -12.79 1.32 -1.62
N GLY A 403 -13.82 0.53 -1.33
CA GLY A 403 -15.21 0.86 -1.59
C GLY A 403 -15.86 0.09 -2.72
N PRO A 404 -17.22 0.09 -2.73
CA PRO A 404 -18.02 -0.61 -3.71
C PRO A 404 -17.86 0.00 -5.10
N GLU A 405 -17.61 -0.84 -6.12
CA GLU A 405 -17.61 -0.47 -7.56
C GLU A 405 -16.71 0.71 -7.96
N LEU A 406 -15.82 1.17 -7.06
CA LEU A 406 -14.92 2.31 -7.32
C LEU A 406 -13.62 1.88 -8.00
N GLY A 407 -13.21 0.63 -7.79
CA GLY A 407 -11.94 0.10 -8.25
C GLY A 407 -11.84 0.03 -9.76
N SER A 408 -10.63 0.24 -10.26
CA SER A 408 -10.30 0.10 -11.67
C SER A 408 -8.85 -0.35 -11.84
N VAL A 409 -8.55 -0.95 -13.00
CA VAL A 409 -7.17 -1.17 -13.43
C VAL A 409 -6.82 -0.12 -14.46
N VAL A 410 -5.66 0.50 -14.28
CA VAL A 410 -5.06 1.40 -15.27
C VAL A 410 -3.74 0.84 -15.74
N ARG A 411 -3.43 1.07 -17.02
CA ARG A 411 -2.10 0.86 -17.60
C ARG A 411 -1.36 2.18 -17.63
N VAL A 412 -0.10 2.15 -17.23
CA VAL A 412 0.78 3.32 -17.27
C VAL A 412 1.47 3.40 -18.64
N ASP A 413 1.16 4.44 -19.40
CA ASP A 413 1.74 4.70 -20.71
C ASP A 413 2.66 5.92 -20.66
N ASN A 414 3.59 6.04 -21.61
CA ASN A 414 4.48 7.20 -21.78
C ASN A 414 5.34 7.53 -20.55
N VAL A 415 5.85 6.50 -19.87
CA VAL A 415 6.80 6.70 -18.78
C VAL A 415 8.10 7.27 -19.37
N VAL A 416 8.39 8.53 -19.11
CA VAL A 416 9.66 9.14 -19.51
C VAL A 416 10.73 8.73 -18.53
N THR A 417 11.67 7.92 -18.99
CA THR A 417 12.80 7.44 -18.18
C THR A 417 13.98 8.43 -18.14
N GLU A 418 13.76 9.71 -18.44
CA GLU A 418 14.83 10.70 -18.32
C GLU A 418 15.07 11.06 -16.86
N ARG A 419 16.32 10.89 -16.43
CA ARG A 419 16.81 11.36 -15.15
C ARG A 419 16.60 12.88 -15.07
N VAL A 420 15.74 13.34 -14.19
CA VAL A 420 15.81 14.72 -13.70
C VAL A 420 17.06 14.75 -12.82
N PRO A 421 18.15 15.47 -13.20
CA PRO A 421 19.27 15.62 -12.31
C PRO A 421 18.75 16.33 -11.06
N GLU A 422 18.90 15.71 -9.92
CA GLU A 422 18.69 16.43 -8.65
C GLU A 422 19.51 17.72 -8.72
N PRO A 423 19.03 18.86 -8.18
CA PRO A 423 19.74 20.13 -8.22
C PRO A 423 20.94 20.10 -7.27
N THR A 424 21.91 19.23 -7.53
CA THR A 424 23.20 19.16 -6.84
C THR A 424 24.22 20.16 -7.41
N SER A 425 23.83 20.95 -8.44
CA SER A 425 24.69 22.04 -8.86
C SER A 425 24.55 23.22 -7.87
N ILE A 426 25.68 23.69 -7.36
CA ILE A 426 25.83 24.91 -6.53
C ILE A 426 25.03 26.11 -7.13
N LEU A 427 24.79 26.14 -8.42
CA LEU A 427 23.95 27.11 -9.14
C LEU A 427 22.47 26.98 -8.81
N GLY A 428 21.91 25.78 -8.63
CA GLY A 428 20.53 25.57 -8.20
C GLY A 428 20.25 26.02 -6.78
N LEU A 429 21.21 25.76 -5.87
CA LEU A 429 21.16 26.24 -4.48
C LEU A 429 21.24 27.77 -4.39
N LEU A 430 22.02 28.42 -5.26
CA LEU A 430 22.12 29.89 -5.33
C LEU A 430 20.82 30.51 -5.91
N ALA A 431 20.14 29.86 -6.83
CA ALA A 431 18.85 30.32 -7.36
C ALA A 431 17.74 30.22 -6.32
N LEU A 432 17.66 29.12 -5.55
CA LEU A 432 16.72 28.97 -4.46
C LEU A 432 17.01 29.93 -3.30
N ALA A 433 18.28 30.20 -2.99
CA ALA A 433 18.66 31.19 -1.97
C ALA A 433 18.25 32.61 -2.40
N SER A 434 18.32 32.96 -3.68
CA SER A 434 17.92 34.28 -4.19
C SER A 434 16.40 34.49 -4.18
N VAL A 435 15.61 33.45 -4.45
CA VAL A 435 14.13 33.49 -4.35
C VAL A 435 13.68 33.53 -2.90
N GLY A 436 14.32 32.78 -2.01
CA GLY A 436 14.06 32.83 -0.58
C GLY A 436 14.36 34.20 0.05
N ALA A 437 15.46 34.84 -0.34
CA ALA A 437 15.85 36.15 0.16
C ALA A 437 14.86 37.25 -0.28
N THR A 438 14.38 37.23 -1.53
CA THR A 438 13.38 38.19 -2.03
C THR A 438 12.02 37.99 -1.36
N GLY A 439 11.60 36.75 -1.11
CA GLY A 439 10.37 36.44 -0.37
C GLY A 439 10.40 36.90 1.09
N ALA A 440 11.55 36.71 1.79
CA ALA A 440 11.72 37.17 3.16
C ALA A 440 11.72 38.70 3.30
N ILE A 441 12.33 39.41 2.35
CA ILE A 441 12.32 40.89 2.33
C ILE A 441 10.92 41.43 2.07
N ALA A 442 10.16 40.81 1.16
CA ALA A 442 8.78 41.22 0.88
C ALA A 442 7.85 40.98 2.08
N LYS A 443 8.02 39.83 2.80
CA LYS A 443 7.24 39.50 3.99
C LYS A 443 7.55 40.46 5.15
N ARG A 444 8.82 40.84 5.34
CA ARG A 444 9.25 41.79 6.37
C ARG A 444 8.73 43.23 6.12
N LYS A 445 8.72 43.66 4.85
CA LYS A 445 8.12 44.98 4.47
C LYS A 445 6.61 45.00 4.70
N ARG A 446 5.91 43.89 4.50
CA ARG A 446 4.46 43.79 4.72
C ARG A 446 4.09 43.79 6.20
N GLN A 447 4.93 43.12 7.04
CA GLN A 447 4.74 43.13 8.50
C GLN A 447 5.00 44.51 9.11
N ASN A 448 6.03 45.23 8.67
CA ASN A 448 6.32 46.59 9.16
C ASN A 448 5.20 47.58 8.79
N LYS A 449 4.64 47.44 7.57
CA LYS A 449 3.51 48.30 7.17
C LYS A 449 2.23 48.00 8.00
N LEU A 450 1.99 46.75 8.36
CA LEU A 450 0.85 46.38 9.20
C LEU A 450 0.99 46.90 10.66
N SER A 451 2.22 46.87 11.19
CA SER A 451 2.49 47.44 12.54
C SER A 451 2.38 48.95 12.59
N GLU A 452 2.80 49.66 11.54
CA GLU A 452 2.59 51.13 11.44
C GLU A 452 1.11 51.49 11.33
N GLU A 453 0.31 50.75 10.56
CA GLU A 453 -1.14 50.96 10.47
C GLU A 453 -1.89 50.65 11.77
N LEU A 454 -1.40 49.65 12.56
CA LEU A 454 -1.97 49.34 13.87
C LEU A 454 -1.62 50.37 14.93
N LEU A 455 -0.40 50.92 14.91
CA LEU A 455 0.02 52.01 15.80
C LEU A 455 -0.73 53.31 15.51
N ALA A 456 -0.93 53.67 14.25
CA ALA A 456 -1.70 54.85 13.86
C ALA A 456 -3.19 54.77 14.25
N LYS A 457 -3.74 53.55 14.39
CA LYS A 457 -5.13 53.37 14.87
C LYS A 457 -5.26 53.40 16.38
N ALA A 458 -4.18 53.18 17.14
CA ALA A 458 -4.18 53.20 18.60
C ALA A 458 -4.03 54.63 19.19
N GLU A 459 -3.64 55.62 18.37
CA GLU A 459 -3.54 57.03 18.80
C GLU A 459 -4.83 57.84 18.59
N ILE A 460 -5.94 57.23 18.14
CA ILE A 460 -7.23 57.88 17.87
C ILE A 460 -8.36 57.37 18.80
N VAL A 461 -8.01 56.72 19.93
CA VAL A 461 -9.01 56.37 20.95
C VAL A 461 -8.68 57.05 22.26
#